data_6eb016d340b675736b030f3e40a203d0
#
_entry.id   6eb016d340b675736b030f3e40a203d0
#
_cell.length_a   1.000
_cell.length_b   1.000
_cell.length_c   1.000
_cell.angle_alpha   90.00
_cell.angle_beta   90.00
_cell.angle_gamma   90.00
#
_symmetry.space_group_name_H-M   'P 1'
#
loop_
_entity.id
_entity.type
_entity.pdbx_description
1 polymer ?
#
loop_
_entity_poly.entity_id
_entity_poly.type
_entity_poly.pdbx_seq_one_letter_code
_entity_poly.pdbx_strand_id
1 'polypeptide(L)'
;MNRSDPSNGFTLLELMIVLAIIGIVLAVAFTEYRGMQAKGNEASALSSIRSIAAAQWQFALTCGNMKYAPTLPALGQPVPATGHGFLSPDLTSANSFEKSGYMFQMAAKPLDNAAPACNGVPVADGYAATADPVKPGVSGSAFFGVNADRVLYTDDKLSFTGTLPESGAPPHGAEVK
;
A
#
# COMPACT_ATOMS: atom_id res chain seq x y z
N MET A 1 -33.58 -56.70 -26.47
CA MET A 1 -32.26 -56.51 -27.09
C MET A 1 -31.57 -55.31 -26.34
N ASN A 2 -30.72 -55.65 -25.36
CA ASN A 2 -29.98 -54.67 -24.59
C ASN A 2 -28.67 -54.40 -25.32
N ARG A 3 -28.52 -53.27 -25.98
CA ARG A 3 -27.22 -52.79 -26.49
C ARG A 3 -26.45 -52.23 -25.33
N SER A 4 -25.44 -52.92 -24.83
CA SER A 4 -24.41 -52.40 -23.99
C SER A 4 -23.51 -51.50 -24.83
N ASP A 5 -23.59 -50.17 -24.61
CA ASP A 5 -22.63 -49.22 -25.18
C ASP A 5 -21.23 -49.53 -24.62
N PRO A 6 -20.19 -49.63 -25.48
CA PRO A 6 -18.83 -49.81 -24.99
C PRO A 6 -18.39 -48.55 -24.25
N SER A 7 -18.22 -48.63 -22.94
CA SER A 7 -17.60 -47.60 -22.15
C SER A 7 -16.11 -47.49 -22.55
N ASN A 8 -15.75 -46.53 -23.40
CA ASN A 8 -14.38 -46.24 -23.75
C ASN A 8 -13.66 -45.66 -22.48
N GLY A 9 -12.90 -46.50 -21.81
CA GLY A 9 -12.04 -46.07 -20.70
C GLY A 9 -10.83 -45.30 -21.22
N PHE A 10 -10.40 -44.31 -20.45
CA PHE A 10 -9.16 -43.55 -20.71
C PHE A 10 -7.95 -44.48 -20.75
N THR A 11 -7.06 -44.26 -21.72
CA THR A 11 -5.78 -44.99 -21.77
C THR A 11 -4.76 -44.32 -20.83
N LEU A 12 -3.85 -45.11 -20.29
CA LEU A 12 -2.74 -44.63 -19.43
C LEU A 12 -1.86 -43.63 -20.20
N LEU A 13 -1.63 -43.90 -21.51
CA LEU A 13 -0.88 -43.01 -22.40
C LEU A 13 -1.55 -41.65 -22.56
N GLU A 14 -2.86 -41.59 -22.72
CA GLU A 14 -3.63 -40.36 -22.88
C GLU A 14 -3.55 -39.48 -21.61
N LEU A 15 -3.62 -40.13 -20.42
CA LEU A 15 -3.42 -39.42 -19.16
C LEU A 15 -2.00 -38.85 -19.02
N MET A 16 -0.96 -39.62 -19.43
CA MET A 16 0.43 -39.15 -19.36
C MET A 16 0.69 -37.94 -20.26
N ILE A 17 0.13 -37.93 -21.49
CA ILE A 17 0.28 -36.80 -22.42
C ILE A 17 -0.41 -35.55 -21.83
N VAL A 18 -1.62 -35.69 -21.29
CA VAL A 18 -2.36 -34.58 -20.69
C VAL A 18 -1.60 -33.99 -19.51
N LEU A 19 -1.06 -34.80 -18.61
CA LEU A 19 -0.26 -34.32 -17.47
C LEU A 19 1.02 -33.62 -17.92
N ALA A 20 1.68 -34.12 -18.97
CA ALA A 20 2.87 -33.49 -19.53
C ALA A 20 2.57 -32.08 -20.08
N ILE A 21 1.47 -31.93 -20.85
CA ILE A 21 1.04 -30.66 -21.42
C ILE A 21 0.66 -29.66 -20.30
N ILE A 22 -0.14 -30.11 -19.30
CA ILE A 22 -0.51 -29.28 -18.16
C ILE A 22 0.74 -28.80 -17.40
N GLY A 23 1.73 -29.69 -17.18
CA GLY A 23 2.98 -29.33 -16.51
C GLY A 23 3.74 -28.22 -17.21
N ILE A 24 3.83 -28.27 -18.54
CA ILE A 24 4.51 -27.24 -19.35
C ILE A 24 3.74 -25.90 -19.29
N VAL A 25 2.41 -25.94 -19.43
CA VAL A 25 1.56 -24.73 -19.38
C VAL A 25 1.65 -24.06 -18.02
N LEU A 26 1.57 -24.83 -16.92
CA LEU A 26 1.69 -24.30 -15.57
C LEU A 26 3.06 -23.67 -15.30
N ALA A 27 4.14 -24.24 -15.83
CA ALA A 27 5.48 -23.69 -15.64
C ALA A 27 5.63 -22.27 -16.23
N VAL A 28 5.03 -22.00 -17.40
CA VAL A 28 5.04 -20.66 -18.01
C VAL A 28 4.06 -19.71 -17.30
N ALA A 29 2.84 -20.18 -17.02
CA ALA A 29 1.81 -19.35 -16.38
C ALA A 29 2.21 -18.84 -14.99
N PHE A 30 3.01 -19.60 -14.25
CA PHE A 30 3.40 -19.24 -12.88
C PHE A 30 4.34 -18.01 -12.81
N THR A 31 5.23 -17.84 -13.78
CA THR A 31 6.14 -16.69 -13.84
C THR A 31 5.40 -15.40 -14.15
N GLU A 32 4.47 -15.44 -15.12
CA GLU A 32 3.64 -14.28 -15.48
C GLU A 32 2.68 -13.88 -14.35
N TYR A 33 2.11 -14.84 -13.65
CA TYR A 33 1.21 -14.59 -12.51
C TYR A 33 1.91 -13.80 -11.40
N ARG A 34 3.14 -14.15 -11.04
CA ARG A 34 3.92 -13.41 -10.03
C ARG A 34 4.19 -11.97 -10.43
N GLY A 35 4.52 -11.71 -11.70
CA GLY A 35 4.72 -10.37 -12.22
C GLY A 35 3.45 -9.51 -12.13
N MET A 36 2.30 -10.07 -12.49
CA MET A 36 1.01 -9.38 -12.37
C MET A 36 0.62 -9.09 -10.92
N GLN A 37 0.89 -10.01 -9.99
CA GLN A 37 0.64 -9.82 -8.57
C GLN A 37 1.49 -8.67 -8.01
N ALA A 38 2.79 -8.61 -8.34
CA ALA A 38 3.67 -7.52 -7.92
C ALA A 38 3.16 -6.16 -8.40
N LYS A 39 2.74 -6.05 -9.67
CA LYS A 39 2.13 -4.82 -10.22
C LYS A 39 0.81 -4.45 -9.54
N GLY A 40 -0.02 -5.43 -9.21
CA GLY A 40 -1.24 -5.23 -8.43
C GLY A 40 -0.97 -4.69 -7.02
N ASN A 41 0.06 -5.20 -6.36
CA ASN A 41 0.52 -4.72 -5.06
C ASN A 41 1.03 -3.27 -5.14
N GLU A 42 1.82 -2.94 -6.18
CA GLU A 42 2.28 -1.57 -6.45
C GLU A 42 1.12 -0.59 -6.63
N ALA A 43 0.13 -0.95 -7.44
CA ALA A 43 -1.06 -0.13 -7.64
C ALA A 43 -1.86 0.07 -6.34
N SER A 44 -1.99 -0.98 -5.52
CA SER A 44 -2.61 -0.91 -4.20
C SER A 44 -1.84 -0.01 -3.24
N ALA A 45 -0.50 -0.12 -3.22
CA ALA A 45 0.37 0.72 -2.39
C ALA A 45 0.27 2.19 -2.80
N LEU A 46 0.35 2.48 -4.09
CA LEU A 46 0.20 3.82 -4.64
C LEU A 46 -1.16 4.44 -4.28
N SER A 47 -2.25 3.67 -4.39
CA SER A 47 -3.59 4.12 -4.00
C SER A 47 -3.67 4.41 -2.50
N SER A 48 -3.08 3.57 -1.65
CA SER A 48 -3.05 3.74 -0.19
C SER A 48 -2.25 4.98 0.22
N ILE A 49 -1.09 5.23 -0.39
CA ILE A 49 -0.28 6.45 -0.15
C ILE A 49 -1.05 7.72 -0.56
N ARG A 50 -1.77 7.69 -1.69
CA ARG A 50 -2.64 8.80 -2.10
C ARG A 50 -3.78 9.04 -1.10
N SER A 51 -4.36 7.98 -0.57
CA SER A 51 -5.41 8.06 0.45
C SER A 51 -4.89 8.68 1.75
N ILE A 52 -3.66 8.33 2.18
CA ILE A 52 -2.99 8.94 3.33
C ILE A 52 -2.78 10.44 3.10
N ALA A 53 -2.26 10.83 1.93
CA ALA A 53 -2.05 12.25 1.59
C ALA A 53 -3.36 13.05 1.59
N ALA A 54 -4.43 12.48 1.02
CA ALA A 54 -5.74 13.10 1.00
C ALA A 54 -6.34 13.25 2.41
N ALA A 55 -6.21 12.21 3.25
CA ALA A 55 -6.66 12.23 4.64
C ALA A 55 -5.90 13.26 5.48
N GLN A 56 -4.59 13.37 5.32
CA GLN A 56 -3.76 14.38 5.97
C GLN A 56 -4.18 15.79 5.60
N TRP A 57 -4.43 16.02 4.31
CA TRP A 57 -4.91 17.33 3.86
C TRP A 57 -6.30 17.66 4.42
N GLN A 58 -7.22 16.71 4.38
CA GLN A 58 -8.55 16.89 4.96
C GLN A 58 -8.48 17.14 6.47
N PHE A 59 -7.65 16.40 7.19
CA PHE A 59 -7.39 16.61 8.62
C PHE A 59 -6.89 18.03 8.87
N ALA A 60 -5.89 18.49 8.12
CA ALA A 60 -5.31 19.83 8.28
C ALA A 60 -6.36 20.94 8.09
N LEU A 61 -7.22 20.81 7.07
CA LEU A 61 -8.24 21.83 6.76
C LEU A 61 -9.40 21.87 7.76
N THR A 62 -9.79 20.72 8.33
CA THR A 62 -11.07 20.63 9.06
C THR A 62 -10.91 20.40 10.57
N CYS A 63 -9.75 19.91 11.01
CA CYS A 63 -9.54 19.45 12.39
C CYS A 63 -8.20 19.91 12.99
N GLY A 64 -7.14 19.93 12.17
CA GLY A 64 -5.76 20.17 12.61
C GLY A 64 -5.35 21.63 12.66
N ASN A 65 -6.23 22.59 12.34
CA ASN A 65 -5.90 24.02 12.25
C ASN A 65 -4.65 24.27 11.38
N MET A 66 -4.67 23.76 10.14
CA MET A 66 -3.58 23.80 9.15
C MET A 66 -2.32 23.02 9.57
N LYS A 67 -2.43 22.13 10.56
CA LYS A 67 -1.40 21.18 10.97
C LYS A 67 -1.81 19.75 10.63
N TYR A 68 -0.83 18.86 10.56
CA TYR A 68 -1.00 17.46 10.17
C TYR A 68 -1.08 16.52 11.37
N ALA A 69 -1.67 15.35 11.17
CA ALA A 69 -1.67 14.30 12.17
C ALA A 69 -0.28 13.63 12.25
N PRO A 70 0.27 13.40 13.46
CA PRO A 70 1.64 12.88 13.59
C PRO A 70 1.75 11.39 13.34
N THR A 71 0.64 10.63 13.37
CA THR A 71 0.62 9.18 13.19
C THR A 71 -0.58 8.73 12.38
N LEU A 72 -0.46 7.57 11.71
CA LEU A 72 -1.58 6.96 10.97
C LEU A 72 -2.78 6.66 11.89
N PRO A 73 -2.61 6.11 13.11
CA PRO A 73 -3.72 5.95 14.05
C PRO A 73 -4.43 7.26 14.41
N ALA A 74 -3.71 8.39 14.44
CA ALA A 74 -4.32 9.70 14.71
C ALA A 74 -5.32 10.13 13.62
N LEU A 75 -5.09 9.75 12.36
CA LEU A 75 -6.05 9.94 11.26
C LEU A 75 -7.30 9.05 11.36
N GLY A 76 -7.19 7.95 12.08
CA GLY A 76 -8.32 7.04 12.34
C GLY A 76 -9.19 7.47 13.53
N GLN A 77 -8.72 8.39 14.38
CA GLN A 77 -9.49 8.84 15.53
C GLN A 77 -10.76 9.58 15.11
N PRO A 78 -11.93 9.18 15.67
CA PRO A 78 -13.19 9.80 15.31
C PRO A 78 -13.23 11.29 15.63
N VAL A 79 -13.74 12.06 14.69
CA VAL A 79 -14.04 13.50 14.88
C VAL A 79 -15.37 13.60 15.64
N PRO A 80 -15.46 14.39 16.73
CA PRO A 80 -16.70 14.51 17.52
C PRO A 80 -17.93 14.91 16.69
N ALA A 81 -17.74 15.71 15.65
CA ALA A 81 -18.85 16.18 14.80
C ALA A 81 -19.41 15.11 13.84
N THR A 82 -18.63 14.14 13.42
CA THR A 82 -19.00 13.15 12.40
C THR A 82 -19.03 11.71 12.92
N GLY A 83 -18.32 11.42 14.03
CA GLY A 83 -18.14 10.08 14.56
C GLY A 83 -17.19 9.19 13.73
N HIS A 84 -16.55 9.73 12.69
CA HIS A 84 -15.63 9.00 11.80
C HIS A 84 -14.25 9.63 11.77
N GLY A 85 -13.22 8.82 11.52
CA GLY A 85 -11.87 9.27 11.25
C GLY A 85 -11.71 9.72 9.78
N PHE A 86 -10.54 10.28 9.46
CA PHE A 86 -10.19 10.74 8.11
C PHE A 86 -9.68 9.63 7.22
N LEU A 87 -9.22 8.53 7.79
CA LEU A 87 -8.61 7.40 7.08
C LEU A 87 -9.24 6.09 7.55
N SER A 88 -9.35 5.12 6.65
CA SER A 88 -9.98 3.83 6.91
C SER A 88 -9.20 3.00 7.95
N PRO A 89 -9.88 2.11 8.71
CA PRO A 89 -9.26 1.31 9.77
C PRO A 89 -8.13 0.40 9.31
N ASP A 90 -8.15 -0.04 8.06
CA ASP A 90 -7.11 -0.88 7.46
C ASP A 90 -5.78 -0.15 7.23
N LEU A 91 -5.80 1.19 7.19
CA LEU A 91 -4.63 2.05 7.07
C LEU A 91 -4.25 2.75 8.40
N THR A 92 -4.99 2.53 9.47
CA THR A 92 -4.79 3.19 10.76
C THR A 92 -4.60 2.23 11.93
N SER A 93 -4.42 0.95 11.65
CA SER A 93 -4.23 -0.11 12.66
C SER A 93 -2.97 0.11 13.52
N ALA A 94 -1.91 0.62 12.91
CA ALA A 94 -0.65 0.97 13.56
C ALA A 94 0.06 2.07 12.75
N ASN A 95 1.12 2.67 13.32
CA ASN A 95 1.94 3.65 12.59
C ASN A 95 2.92 3.00 11.60
N SER A 96 3.09 1.68 11.71
CA SER A 96 3.79 0.82 10.75
C SER A 96 3.01 -0.48 10.62
N PHE A 97 2.61 -0.84 9.39
CA PHE A 97 1.82 -2.05 9.11
C PHE A 97 2.06 -2.55 7.69
N GLU A 98 1.79 -3.84 7.47
CA GLU A 98 1.86 -4.45 6.14
C GLU A 98 0.47 -4.51 5.50
N LYS A 99 0.40 -4.14 4.20
CA LYS A 99 -0.78 -4.29 3.36
C LYS A 99 -0.38 -4.55 1.92
N SER A 100 -0.99 -5.54 1.28
CA SER A 100 -0.73 -5.91 -0.13
C SER A 100 0.76 -6.06 -0.44
N GLY A 101 1.53 -6.70 0.47
CA GLY A 101 2.97 -6.93 0.30
C GLY A 101 3.84 -5.67 0.38
N TYR A 102 3.30 -4.58 0.93
CA TYR A 102 4.00 -3.32 1.21
C TYR A 102 3.97 -2.99 2.69
N MET A 103 5.11 -2.53 3.22
CA MET A 103 5.22 -1.98 4.57
C MET A 103 4.97 -0.47 4.51
N PHE A 104 3.92 -0.03 5.18
CA PHE A 104 3.58 1.38 5.33
C PHE A 104 4.13 1.92 6.64
N GLN A 105 4.67 3.13 6.59
CA GLN A 105 5.13 3.85 7.78
C GLN A 105 4.85 5.35 7.63
N MET A 106 4.61 6.01 8.76
CA MET A 106 4.53 7.47 8.79
C MET A 106 5.44 8.02 9.89
N ALA A 107 6.19 9.07 9.54
CA ALA A 107 7.03 9.83 10.46
C ALA A 107 6.55 11.27 10.45
N ALA A 108 6.40 11.85 11.63
CA ALA A 108 6.16 13.27 11.85
C ALA A 108 6.61 13.62 13.26
N LYS A 109 7.12 14.83 13.43
CA LYS A 109 7.50 15.36 14.76
C LYS A 109 6.31 16.10 15.35
N PRO A 110 5.71 15.58 16.44
CA PRO A 110 4.66 16.31 17.15
C PRO A 110 5.17 17.64 17.64
N LEU A 111 4.32 18.67 17.60
CA LEU A 111 4.63 19.98 18.13
C LEU A 111 4.46 20.00 19.64
N ASP A 112 5.51 20.42 20.35
CA ASP A 112 5.43 20.68 21.77
C ASP A 112 4.60 21.95 22.03
N ASN A 113 3.68 21.89 22.99
CA ASN A 113 2.82 23.02 23.40
C ASN A 113 1.83 23.56 22.35
N ALA A 114 1.58 22.86 21.24
CA ALA A 114 0.51 23.18 20.32
C ALA A 114 -0.86 22.73 20.88
N ALA A 115 -1.90 23.49 20.58
CA ALA A 115 -3.26 23.05 20.88
C ALA A 115 -3.56 21.75 20.12
N PRO A 116 -4.21 20.77 20.75
CA PRO A 116 -4.58 19.53 20.07
C PRO A 116 -5.59 19.79 18.95
N ALA A 117 -5.66 18.86 18.01
CA ALA A 117 -6.65 18.85 16.96
C ALA A 117 -8.09 18.69 17.52
N CYS A 118 -9.09 18.89 16.68
CA CYS A 118 -10.52 18.81 17.05
C CYS A 118 -10.93 17.45 17.66
N ASN A 119 -10.21 16.37 17.34
CA ASN A 119 -10.38 15.02 17.87
C ASN A 119 -9.43 14.68 19.04
N GLY A 120 -8.75 15.70 19.59
CA GLY A 120 -7.88 15.56 20.76
C GLY A 120 -6.48 15.00 20.49
N VAL A 121 -6.13 14.70 19.24
CA VAL A 121 -4.78 14.20 18.92
C VAL A 121 -3.76 15.34 18.84
N PRO A 122 -2.46 15.07 19.12
CA PRO A 122 -1.38 16.02 18.85
C PRO A 122 -1.33 16.40 17.37
N VAL A 123 -0.66 17.49 17.04
CA VAL A 123 -0.46 17.95 15.67
C VAL A 123 1.03 18.11 15.36
N ALA A 124 1.37 18.12 14.07
CA ALA A 124 2.71 18.29 13.54
C ALA A 124 2.73 19.33 12.42
N ASP A 125 3.89 19.96 12.17
CA ASP A 125 4.06 20.93 11.07
C ASP A 125 4.12 20.26 9.70
N GLY A 126 4.60 19.03 9.66
CA GLY A 126 4.73 18.22 8.46
C GLY A 126 4.54 16.74 8.75
N TYR A 127 4.67 15.94 7.71
CA TYR A 127 4.68 14.47 7.81
C TYR A 127 5.45 13.87 6.63
N ALA A 128 5.97 12.66 6.80
CA ALA A 128 6.49 11.82 5.73
C ALA A 128 5.83 10.44 5.84
N ALA A 129 5.12 10.01 4.81
CA ALA A 129 4.54 8.67 4.73
C ALA A 129 5.19 7.88 3.60
N THR A 130 5.56 6.64 3.87
CA THR A 130 6.29 5.77 2.95
C THR A 130 5.59 4.43 2.79
N ALA A 131 5.80 3.79 1.64
CA ALA A 131 5.38 2.43 1.36
C ALA A 131 6.51 1.70 0.63
N ASP A 132 7.10 0.74 1.32
CA ASP A 132 8.22 -0.05 0.84
C ASP A 132 7.78 -1.50 0.55
N PRO A 133 8.19 -2.13 -0.56
CA PRO A 133 7.88 -3.53 -0.80
C PRO A 133 8.54 -4.40 0.26
N VAL A 134 7.77 -5.30 0.91
CA VAL A 134 8.29 -6.24 1.93
C VAL A 134 9.39 -7.13 1.38
N LYS A 135 9.27 -7.51 0.11
CA LYS A 135 10.28 -8.27 -0.64
C LYS A 135 10.49 -7.61 -2.00
N PRO A 136 11.47 -6.68 -2.13
CA PRO A 136 11.79 -6.02 -3.39
C PRO A 136 11.99 -7.03 -4.53
N GLY A 137 11.38 -6.77 -5.70
CA GLY A 137 11.39 -7.66 -6.86
C GLY A 137 10.41 -8.84 -6.79
N VAL A 138 9.73 -9.07 -5.65
CA VAL A 138 8.73 -10.14 -5.46
C VAL A 138 7.36 -9.56 -5.14
N SER A 139 7.24 -8.78 -4.08
CA SER A 139 5.97 -8.14 -3.70
C SER A 139 5.72 -6.84 -4.47
N GLY A 140 6.75 -6.27 -5.05
CA GLY A 140 6.79 -5.05 -5.86
C GLY A 140 8.24 -4.63 -6.08
N SER A 141 8.48 -3.69 -6.96
CA SER A 141 9.81 -3.11 -7.25
C SER A 141 9.90 -1.63 -6.91
N ALA A 142 8.78 -0.91 -6.94
CA ALA A 142 8.74 0.52 -6.68
C ALA A 142 8.57 0.83 -5.19
N PHE A 143 9.34 1.78 -4.70
CA PHE A 143 9.18 2.41 -3.38
C PHE A 143 8.39 3.70 -3.55
N PHE A 144 7.53 4.03 -2.60
CA PHE A 144 6.68 5.21 -2.65
C PHE A 144 6.83 6.07 -1.40
N GLY A 145 6.75 7.38 -1.59
CA GLY A 145 6.75 8.34 -0.52
C GLY A 145 5.87 9.55 -0.81
N VAL A 146 5.29 10.13 0.23
CA VAL A 146 4.55 11.40 0.17
C VAL A 146 4.80 12.21 1.44
N ASN A 147 4.86 13.52 1.32
CA ASN A 147 5.06 14.42 2.45
C ASN A 147 4.03 15.57 2.48
N ALA A 148 4.23 16.52 3.37
CA ALA A 148 3.31 17.65 3.57
C ALA A 148 3.12 18.53 2.32
N ASP A 149 4.04 18.52 1.37
CA ASP A 149 3.89 19.23 0.10
C ASP A 149 2.92 18.53 -0.86
N ARG A 150 2.43 17.35 -0.48
CA ARG A 150 1.51 16.50 -1.26
C ARG A 150 2.08 16.04 -2.59
N VAL A 151 3.40 16.10 -2.73
CA VAL A 151 4.11 15.54 -3.87
C VAL A 151 4.35 14.07 -3.62
N LEU A 152 3.95 13.23 -4.56
CA LEU A 152 4.16 11.80 -4.51
C LEU A 152 5.47 11.47 -5.21
N TYR A 153 6.33 10.75 -4.53
CA TYR A 153 7.63 10.31 -5.03
C TYR A 153 7.66 8.81 -5.24
N THR A 154 8.43 8.37 -6.23
CA THR A 154 8.72 6.95 -6.50
C THR A 154 10.20 6.76 -6.77
N ASP A 155 10.72 5.61 -6.36
CA ASP A 155 12.08 5.14 -6.67
C ASP A 155 12.02 3.63 -6.92
N ASP A 156 12.86 3.11 -7.80
CA ASP A 156 12.92 1.68 -8.13
C ASP A 156 14.05 0.91 -7.39
N LYS A 157 14.85 1.62 -6.60
CA LYS A 157 16.04 1.07 -5.94
C LYS A 157 16.15 1.38 -4.46
N LEU A 158 15.74 2.58 -4.05
CA LEU A 158 16.00 3.09 -2.71
C LEU A 158 14.68 3.38 -1.98
N SER A 159 14.64 2.97 -0.72
CA SER A 159 13.55 3.28 0.19
C SER A 159 13.57 4.75 0.61
N PHE A 160 12.39 5.33 0.73
CA PHE A 160 12.19 6.65 1.30
C PHE A 160 12.13 6.64 2.84
N THR A 161 12.03 5.48 3.47
CA THR A 161 11.97 5.37 4.94
C THR A 161 13.21 5.94 5.60
N GLY A 162 13.02 6.95 6.45
CA GLY A 162 14.09 7.66 7.14
C GLY A 162 14.85 8.68 6.30
N THR A 163 14.56 8.81 5.00
CA THR A 163 15.22 9.75 4.08
C THR A 163 14.28 10.80 3.51
N LEU A 164 12.96 10.52 3.46
CA LEU A 164 11.95 11.47 3.02
C LEU A 164 11.78 12.56 4.09
N PRO A 165 12.01 13.85 3.77
CA PRO A 165 11.74 14.93 4.70
C PRO A 165 10.23 15.15 4.86
N GLU A 166 9.81 15.70 6.00
CA GLU A 166 8.40 16.05 6.27
C GLU A 166 7.86 17.11 5.28
N SER A 167 8.75 17.91 4.68
CA SER A 167 8.48 18.85 3.59
C SER A 167 9.72 19.03 2.72
N GLY A 168 9.56 19.40 1.46
CA GLY A 168 10.64 19.52 0.47
C GLY A 168 10.90 18.21 -0.28
N ALA A 169 11.74 18.29 -1.30
CA ALA A 169 12.08 17.16 -2.14
C ALA A 169 13.01 16.17 -1.41
N PRO A 170 12.84 14.85 -1.60
CA PRO A 170 13.76 13.85 -1.10
C PRO A 170 15.10 13.90 -1.86
N PRO A 171 16.18 13.30 -1.29
CA PRO A 171 17.50 13.27 -1.93
C PRO A 171 17.57 12.37 -3.17
N HIS A 172 16.57 11.54 -3.40
CA HIS A 172 16.50 10.58 -4.52
C HIS A 172 15.04 10.35 -4.94
N GLY A 173 14.86 9.59 -6.03
CA GLY A 173 13.55 9.30 -6.60
C GLY A 173 13.05 10.39 -7.54
N ALA A 174 11.87 10.15 -8.10
CA ALA A 174 11.21 11.05 -9.04
C ALA A 174 9.76 11.30 -8.62
N GLU A 175 9.21 12.44 -9.01
CA GLU A 175 7.80 12.74 -8.81
C GLU A 175 6.92 11.83 -9.68
N VAL A 176 5.87 11.28 -9.09
CA VAL A 176 4.84 10.54 -9.83
C VAL A 176 3.91 11.55 -10.50
N LYS A 177 3.89 11.52 -11.82
CA LYS A 177 3.00 12.37 -12.65
C LYS A 177 1.60 11.81 -12.77
#